data_1e249e272d0eb18aad4a29a0521e2781
#
_entry.id   1e249e272d0eb18aad4a29a0521e2781
#
_cell.length_a   1.000
_cell.length_b   1.000
_cell.length_c   1.000
_cell.angle_alpha   90.00
_cell.angle_beta   90.00
_cell.angle_gamma   90.00
#
_symmetry.space_group_name_H-M   'P 1'
#
loop_
_entity.id
_entity.type
_entity.pdbx_description
1 polymer ?
#
loop_
_entity_poly.entity_id
_entity_poly.type
_entity_poly.pdbx_seq_one_letter_code
_entity_poly.pdbx_strand_id
1 'polypeptide(L)'
;MRYFLFAVFLVVASATVSVAASLEEAEFAYERGDYTQAARLFRPFAEQGVPSAQFNLGVMYAKGQGVPQDYQAALKWFHKAAEQGDASAQNNLGLMYERGRGARQDFVLAHMWSSIAAGALNGEDGKIATKRRDYVASHMTAAQIEKAQDLARRCRETKFKECD
;
A
#
# COMPACT_ATOMS: atom_id res chain seq x y z
N MET A 1 25.52 32.99 -19.17
CA MET A 1 25.40 31.70 -18.41
C MET A 1 24.65 31.80 -17.08
N ARG A 2 24.46 32.95 -16.46
CA ARG A 2 23.75 33.11 -15.16
C ARG A 2 22.22 33.05 -15.25
N TYR A 3 21.63 33.36 -16.39
CA TYR A 3 20.17 33.39 -16.56
C TYR A 3 19.52 32.00 -16.81
N PHE A 4 20.29 31.01 -17.28
CA PHE A 4 19.77 29.67 -17.56
C PHE A 4 19.52 28.85 -16.27
N LEU A 5 20.30 29.09 -15.22
CA LEU A 5 20.14 28.41 -13.93
C LEU A 5 18.90 28.88 -13.15
N PHE A 6 18.51 30.15 -13.28
CA PHE A 6 17.31 30.68 -12.62
C PHE A 6 16.00 30.18 -13.23
N ALA A 7 15.97 29.98 -14.55
CA ALA A 7 14.77 29.50 -15.24
C ALA A 7 14.47 28.02 -14.91
N VAL A 8 15.52 27.19 -14.78
CA VAL A 8 15.37 25.76 -14.41
C VAL A 8 14.89 25.59 -12.97
N PHE A 9 15.37 26.43 -12.04
CA PHE A 9 14.93 26.38 -10.63
C PHE A 9 13.47 26.81 -10.46
N LEU A 10 12.99 27.81 -11.22
CA LEU A 10 11.61 28.27 -11.17
C LEU A 10 10.62 27.25 -11.74
N VAL A 11 11.00 26.53 -12.80
CA VAL A 11 10.14 25.50 -13.40
C VAL A 11 10.00 24.27 -12.49
N VAL A 12 11.09 23.86 -11.82
CA VAL A 12 11.05 22.72 -10.89
C VAL A 12 10.24 23.07 -9.63
N ALA A 13 10.39 24.27 -9.10
CA ALA A 13 9.62 24.71 -7.92
C ALA A 13 8.11 24.81 -8.19
N SER A 14 7.73 25.30 -9.40
CA SER A 14 6.31 25.39 -9.76
C SER A 14 5.67 24.04 -10.02
N ALA A 15 6.41 23.07 -10.56
CA ALA A 15 5.92 21.70 -10.77
C ALA A 15 5.71 20.94 -9.45
N THR A 16 6.59 21.10 -8.47
CA THR A 16 6.45 20.46 -7.16
C THR A 16 5.28 21.01 -6.35
N VAL A 17 5.04 22.31 -6.40
CA VAL A 17 3.88 22.94 -5.74
C VAL A 17 2.57 22.48 -6.37
N SER A 18 2.51 22.37 -7.70
CA SER A 18 1.30 21.89 -8.39
C SER A 18 0.99 20.43 -8.10
N VAL A 19 2.02 19.56 -7.97
CA VAL A 19 1.84 18.12 -7.63
C VAL A 19 1.34 17.96 -6.19
N ALA A 20 1.91 18.67 -5.23
CA ALA A 20 1.48 18.63 -3.85
C ALA A 20 0.02 19.10 -3.67
N ALA A 21 -0.34 20.22 -4.28
CA ALA A 21 -1.70 20.75 -4.24
C ALA A 21 -2.72 19.75 -4.82
N SER A 22 -2.39 19.05 -5.88
CA SER A 22 -3.29 18.09 -6.52
C SER A 22 -3.45 16.79 -5.73
N LEU A 23 -2.44 16.35 -5.00
CA LEU A 23 -2.55 15.18 -4.11
C LEU A 23 -3.43 15.51 -2.89
N GLU A 24 -3.24 16.68 -2.28
CA GLU A 24 -4.09 17.20 -1.22
C GLU A 24 -5.57 17.34 -1.68
N GLU A 25 -5.78 17.77 -2.92
CA GLU A 25 -7.13 17.83 -3.50
C GLU A 25 -7.76 16.44 -3.61
N ALA A 26 -6.99 15.40 -3.97
CA ALA A 26 -7.45 14.02 -4.02
C ALA A 26 -7.83 13.51 -2.62
N GLU A 27 -7.01 13.78 -1.62
CA GLU A 27 -7.27 13.44 -0.22
C GLU A 27 -8.52 14.15 0.32
N PHE A 28 -8.64 15.44 0.06
CA PHE A 28 -9.80 16.22 0.45
C PHE A 28 -11.09 15.74 -0.23
N ALA A 29 -11.05 15.36 -1.51
CA ALA A 29 -12.18 14.76 -2.20
C ALA A 29 -12.58 13.41 -1.55
N TYR A 30 -11.60 12.59 -1.17
CA TYR A 30 -11.84 11.33 -0.47
C TYR A 30 -12.48 11.53 0.90
N GLU A 31 -11.99 12.47 1.70
CA GLU A 31 -12.52 12.80 3.02
C GLU A 31 -13.97 13.31 2.99
N ARG A 32 -14.34 14.07 1.95
CA ARG A 32 -15.71 14.54 1.74
C ARG A 32 -16.66 13.46 1.20
N GLY A 33 -16.14 12.26 0.89
CA GLY A 33 -16.91 11.17 0.28
C GLY A 33 -17.14 11.32 -1.22
N ASP A 34 -16.50 12.29 -1.90
CA ASP A 34 -16.51 12.40 -3.36
C ASP A 34 -15.50 11.41 -3.97
N TYR A 35 -15.83 10.13 -3.81
CA TYR A 35 -14.94 9.05 -4.20
C TYR A 35 -14.67 9.00 -5.72
N THR A 36 -15.62 9.43 -6.54
CA THR A 36 -15.43 9.48 -7.99
C THR A 36 -14.36 10.49 -8.36
N GLN A 37 -14.42 11.69 -7.78
CA GLN A 37 -13.40 12.72 -7.96
C GLN A 37 -12.06 12.27 -7.38
N ALA A 38 -12.06 11.71 -6.18
CA ALA A 38 -10.85 11.21 -5.52
C ALA A 38 -10.13 10.15 -6.38
N ALA A 39 -10.86 9.15 -6.90
CA ALA A 39 -10.29 8.12 -7.77
C ALA A 39 -9.64 8.72 -9.03
N ARG A 40 -10.31 9.69 -9.64
CA ARG A 40 -9.79 10.40 -10.81
C ARG A 40 -8.50 11.15 -10.51
N LEU A 41 -8.44 11.81 -9.35
CA LEU A 41 -7.27 12.59 -8.92
C LEU A 41 -6.12 11.71 -8.43
N PHE A 42 -6.38 10.63 -7.68
CA PHE A 42 -5.31 9.72 -7.22
C PHE A 42 -4.65 8.96 -8.36
N ARG A 43 -5.38 8.61 -9.42
CA ARG A 43 -4.88 7.73 -10.49
C ARG A 43 -3.55 8.18 -11.10
N PRO A 44 -3.37 9.43 -11.58
CA PRO A 44 -2.10 9.86 -12.17
C PRO A 44 -0.94 9.78 -11.18
N PHE A 45 -1.14 10.07 -9.89
CA PHE A 45 -0.09 9.95 -8.88
C PHE A 45 0.27 8.50 -8.60
N ALA A 46 -0.70 7.60 -8.53
CA ALA A 46 -0.47 6.18 -8.33
C ALA A 46 0.29 5.57 -9.52
N GLU A 47 -0.03 5.98 -10.74
CA GLU A 47 0.68 5.60 -11.97
C GLU A 47 2.12 6.12 -12.00
N GLN A 48 2.36 7.31 -11.45
CA GLN A 48 3.71 7.88 -11.25
C GLN A 48 4.48 7.24 -10.10
N GLY A 49 3.88 6.32 -9.34
CA GLY A 49 4.54 5.58 -8.29
C GLY A 49 4.41 6.17 -6.89
N VAL A 50 3.54 7.17 -6.65
CA VAL A 50 3.34 7.76 -5.30
C VAL A 50 2.68 6.72 -4.38
N PRO A 51 3.34 6.26 -3.28
CA PRO A 51 2.85 5.15 -2.46
C PRO A 51 1.50 5.43 -1.80
N SER A 52 1.28 6.63 -1.28
CA SER A 52 0.00 7.01 -0.66
C SER A 52 -1.16 6.99 -1.65
N ALA A 53 -0.94 7.43 -2.89
CA ALA A 53 -1.94 7.38 -3.94
C ALA A 53 -2.24 5.94 -4.37
N GLN A 54 -1.22 5.08 -4.45
CA GLN A 54 -1.37 3.64 -4.73
C GLN A 54 -2.16 2.97 -3.62
N PHE A 55 -1.84 3.23 -2.35
CA PHE A 55 -2.58 2.72 -1.21
C PHE A 55 -4.06 3.16 -1.27
N ASN A 56 -4.34 4.45 -1.46
CA ASN A 56 -5.69 4.97 -1.52
C ASN A 56 -6.50 4.35 -2.68
N LEU A 57 -5.92 4.21 -3.88
CA LEU A 57 -6.57 3.49 -4.97
C LEU A 57 -6.83 2.02 -4.64
N GLY A 58 -5.89 1.35 -3.97
CA GLY A 58 -6.10 -0.01 -3.47
C GLY A 58 -7.32 -0.11 -2.55
N VAL A 59 -7.46 0.82 -1.61
CA VAL A 59 -8.63 0.91 -0.71
C VAL A 59 -9.91 1.16 -1.49
N MET A 60 -9.88 2.07 -2.47
CA MET A 60 -11.05 2.42 -3.27
C MET A 60 -11.54 1.24 -4.12
N TYR A 61 -10.63 0.49 -4.75
CA TYR A 61 -10.98 -0.74 -5.46
C TYR A 61 -11.47 -1.84 -4.52
N ALA A 62 -10.86 -2.00 -3.35
CA ALA A 62 -11.29 -3.01 -2.36
C ALA A 62 -12.69 -2.74 -1.82
N LYS A 63 -13.10 -1.47 -1.72
CA LYS A 63 -14.41 -1.05 -1.19
C LYS A 63 -15.44 -0.72 -2.26
N GLY A 64 -15.07 -0.59 -3.53
CA GLY A 64 -15.95 -0.10 -4.59
C GLY A 64 -16.30 1.39 -4.43
N GLN A 65 -15.38 2.19 -3.92
CA GLN A 65 -15.56 3.62 -3.69
C GLN A 65 -15.11 4.44 -4.91
N GLY A 66 -16.05 5.04 -5.64
CA GLY A 66 -15.79 5.84 -6.84
C GLY A 66 -15.32 5.04 -8.07
N VAL A 67 -15.09 3.75 -7.89
CA VAL A 67 -14.74 2.75 -8.92
C VAL A 67 -15.51 1.46 -8.63
N PRO A 68 -15.78 0.61 -9.64
CA PRO A 68 -16.32 -0.72 -9.40
C PRO A 68 -15.41 -1.52 -8.47
N GLN A 69 -15.99 -2.29 -7.52
CA GLN A 69 -15.20 -3.13 -6.63
C GLN A 69 -14.42 -4.17 -7.43
N ASP A 70 -13.11 -4.19 -7.22
CA ASP A 70 -12.20 -5.13 -7.86
C ASP A 70 -11.05 -5.48 -6.91
N TYR A 71 -11.11 -6.66 -6.31
CA TYR A 71 -10.08 -7.13 -5.39
C TYR A 71 -8.75 -7.45 -6.08
N GLN A 72 -8.75 -7.82 -7.37
CA GLN A 72 -7.49 -8.03 -8.10
C GLN A 72 -6.78 -6.71 -8.38
N ALA A 73 -7.52 -5.68 -8.77
CA ALA A 73 -6.98 -4.34 -8.92
C ALA A 73 -6.46 -3.80 -7.56
N ALA A 74 -7.23 -3.99 -6.48
CA ALA A 74 -6.82 -3.59 -5.14
C ALA A 74 -5.49 -4.27 -4.73
N LEU A 75 -5.38 -5.60 -4.93
CA LEU A 75 -4.18 -6.36 -4.63
C LEU A 75 -2.96 -5.80 -5.37
N LYS A 76 -3.08 -5.51 -6.67
CA LYS A 76 -2.00 -4.93 -7.49
C LYS A 76 -1.54 -3.57 -6.96
N TRP A 77 -2.47 -2.70 -6.56
CA TRP A 77 -2.14 -1.39 -6.03
C TRP A 77 -1.51 -1.47 -4.64
N PHE A 78 -2.00 -2.36 -3.76
CA PHE A 78 -1.37 -2.59 -2.47
C PHE A 78 0.04 -3.18 -2.60
N HIS A 79 0.29 -4.10 -3.55
CA HIS A 79 1.66 -4.59 -3.81
C HIS A 79 2.60 -3.46 -4.18
N LYS A 80 2.23 -2.60 -5.13
CA LYS A 80 3.06 -1.46 -5.53
C LYS A 80 3.40 -0.51 -4.37
N ALA A 81 2.44 -0.24 -3.48
CA ALA A 81 2.69 0.59 -2.30
C ALA A 81 3.55 -0.16 -1.25
N ALA A 82 3.28 -1.44 -1.02
CA ALA A 82 3.99 -2.27 -0.06
C ALA A 82 5.47 -2.48 -0.43
N GLU A 83 5.78 -2.62 -1.71
CA GLU A 83 7.15 -2.68 -2.26
C GLU A 83 7.95 -1.40 -2.04
N GLN A 84 7.27 -0.29 -1.76
CA GLN A 84 7.86 0.98 -1.39
C GLN A 84 7.88 1.20 0.13
N GLY A 85 7.47 0.19 0.90
CA GLY A 85 7.50 0.22 2.37
C GLY A 85 6.24 0.79 3.02
N ASP A 86 5.14 1.01 2.27
CA ASP A 86 3.87 1.45 2.87
C ASP A 86 3.31 0.36 3.78
N ALA A 87 3.38 0.60 5.09
CA ALA A 87 3.00 -0.38 6.11
C ALA A 87 1.49 -0.64 6.15
N SER A 88 0.68 0.35 5.77
CA SER A 88 -0.77 0.19 5.67
C SER A 88 -1.16 -0.70 4.50
N ALA A 89 -0.46 -0.57 3.37
CA ALA A 89 -0.61 -1.48 2.24
C ALA A 89 -0.16 -2.91 2.59
N GLN A 90 0.97 -3.06 3.29
CA GLN A 90 1.45 -4.36 3.79
C GLN A 90 0.40 -5.03 4.69
N ASN A 91 -0.22 -4.28 5.61
CA ASN A 91 -1.30 -4.77 6.45
C ASN A 91 -2.53 -5.20 5.64
N ASN A 92 -2.89 -4.46 4.59
CA ASN A 92 -4.00 -4.83 3.71
C ASN A 92 -3.68 -6.07 2.86
N LEU A 93 -2.45 -6.25 2.40
CA LEU A 93 -2.02 -7.48 1.74
C LEU A 93 -2.20 -8.70 2.65
N GLY A 94 -1.77 -8.59 3.92
CA GLY A 94 -2.01 -9.64 4.90
C GLY A 94 -3.49 -10.04 5.01
N LEU A 95 -4.39 -9.05 5.05
CA LEU A 95 -5.83 -9.28 5.07
C LEU A 95 -6.36 -9.92 3.78
N MET A 96 -5.86 -9.48 2.63
CA MET A 96 -6.32 -10.00 1.34
C MET A 96 -5.92 -11.46 1.14
N TYR A 97 -4.69 -11.84 1.48
CA TYR A 97 -4.24 -13.23 1.44
C TYR A 97 -4.94 -14.10 2.48
N GLU A 98 -5.18 -13.58 3.71
CA GLU A 98 -5.98 -14.27 4.73
C GLU A 98 -7.38 -14.65 4.21
N ARG A 99 -8.03 -13.76 3.47
CA ARG A 99 -9.41 -13.92 3.00
C ARG A 99 -9.55 -14.44 1.59
N GLY A 100 -8.47 -14.66 0.86
CA GLY A 100 -8.50 -15.03 -0.55
C GLY A 100 -9.16 -13.99 -1.44
N ARG A 101 -8.97 -12.70 -1.15
CA ARG A 101 -9.54 -11.58 -1.93
C ARG A 101 -8.54 -11.10 -2.97
N GLY A 102 -8.89 -11.21 -4.24
CA GLY A 102 -8.03 -10.81 -5.37
C GLY A 102 -6.92 -11.81 -5.71
N ALA A 103 -6.64 -12.76 -4.82
CA ALA A 103 -5.77 -13.90 -5.02
C ALA A 103 -6.32 -15.11 -4.26
N ARG A 104 -5.78 -16.31 -4.51
CA ARG A 104 -6.06 -17.48 -3.69
C ARG A 104 -5.64 -17.23 -2.24
N GLN A 105 -6.43 -17.74 -1.27
CA GLN A 105 -6.07 -17.71 0.14
C GLN A 105 -4.70 -18.35 0.37
N ASP A 106 -3.82 -17.63 1.07
CA ASP A 106 -2.48 -18.08 1.43
C ASP A 106 -2.09 -17.57 2.82
N PHE A 107 -2.09 -18.48 3.80
CA PHE A 107 -1.75 -18.15 5.17
C PHE A 107 -0.26 -17.85 5.37
N VAL A 108 0.62 -18.39 4.51
CA VAL A 108 2.06 -18.07 4.58
C VAL A 108 2.30 -16.62 4.18
N LEU A 109 1.74 -16.17 3.06
CA LEU A 109 1.82 -14.77 2.63
C LEU A 109 1.05 -13.84 3.59
N ALA A 110 -0.11 -14.26 4.09
CA ALA A 110 -0.88 -13.48 5.07
C ALA A 110 -0.07 -13.24 6.35
N HIS A 111 0.59 -14.28 6.89
CA HIS A 111 1.44 -14.19 8.07
C HIS A 111 2.68 -13.30 7.80
N MET A 112 3.33 -13.51 6.67
CA MET A 112 4.50 -12.73 6.24
C MET A 112 4.19 -11.23 6.22
N TRP A 113 3.18 -10.83 5.45
CA TRP A 113 2.80 -9.42 5.31
C TRP A 113 2.31 -8.80 6.62
N SER A 114 1.52 -9.55 7.41
CA SER A 114 1.09 -9.07 8.74
C SER A 114 2.26 -8.92 9.72
N SER A 115 3.28 -9.79 9.64
CA SER A 115 4.50 -9.68 10.47
C SER A 115 5.33 -8.46 10.09
N ILE A 116 5.43 -8.14 8.80
CA ILE A 116 6.15 -6.95 8.32
C ILE A 116 5.42 -5.69 8.79
N ALA A 117 4.11 -5.63 8.58
CA ALA A 117 3.28 -4.50 8.99
C ALA A 117 3.29 -4.28 10.51
N ALA A 118 3.21 -5.35 11.30
CA ALA A 118 3.26 -5.30 12.78
C ALA A 118 4.58 -4.74 13.31
N GLY A 119 5.68 -4.92 12.58
CA GLY A 119 6.98 -4.35 12.93
C GLY A 119 7.15 -2.88 12.52
N ALA A 120 6.33 -2.38 11.62
CA ALA A 120 6.43 -1.02 11.07
C ALA A 120 5.34 -0.08 11.62
N LEU A 121 4.14 -0.60 11.91
CA LEU A 121 3.00 0.17 12.43
C LEU A 121 3.06 0.30 13.95
N ASN A 122 2.60 1.44 14.45
CA ASN A 122 2.46 1.73 15.87
C ASN A 122 0.97 1.88 16.26
N GLY A 123 0.71 2.01 17.56
CA GLY A 123 -0.64 2.27 18.06
C GLY A 123 -1.63 1.14 17.75
N GLU A 124 -2.84 1.51 17.37
CA GLU A 124 -3.92 0.54 17.12
C GLU A 124 -3.71 -0.27 15.83
N ASP A 125 -3.17 0.35 14.78
CA ASP A 125 -2.88 -0.35 13.52
C ASP A 125 -1.83 -1.44 13.69
N GLY A 126 -0.79 -1.19 14.50
CA GLY A 126 0.21 -2.19 14.86
C GLY A 126 -0.38 -3.36 15.65
N LYS A 127 -1.33 -3.07 16.56
CA LYS A 127 -2.06 -4.12 17.30
C LYS A 127 -2.96 -4.95 16.35
N ILE A 128 -3.62 -4.32 15.39
CA ILE A 128 -4.44 -5.01 14.39
C ILE A 128 -3.58 -5.94 13.55
N ALA A 129 -2.44 -5.47 13.05
CA ALA A 129 -1.52 -6.30 12.29
C ALA A 129 -0.98 -7.48 13.11
N THR A 130 -0.64 -7.25 14.39
CA THR A 130 -0.19 -8.28 15.33
C THR A 130 -1.27 -9.33 15.56
N LYS A 131 -2.51 -8.91 15.87
CA LYS A 131 -3.64 -9.83 16.07
C LYS A 131 -3.91 -10.67 14.82
N ARG A 132 -3.81 -10.08 13.63
CA ARG A 132 -3.97 -10.83 12.37
C ARG A 132 -2.88 -11.86 12.20
N ARG A 133 -1.61 -11.48 12.40
CA ARG A 133 -0.48 -12.42 12.35
C ARG A 133 -0.73 -13.62 13.28
N ASP A 134 -1.13 -13.36 14.52
CA ASP A 134 -1.34 -14.41 15.53
C ASP A 134 -2.56 -15.29 15.19
N TYR A 135 -3.64 -14.69 14.67
CA TYR A 135 -4.79 -15.42 14.16
C TYR A 135 -4.40 -16.34 13.00
N VAL A 136 -3.68 -15.81 12.01
CA VAL A 136 -3.23 -16.60 10.86
C VAL A 136 -2.31 -17.73 11.32
N ALA A 137 -1.36 -17.47 12.24
CA ALA A 137 -0.46 -18.47 12.80
C ALA A 137 -1.21 -19.64 13.47
N SER A 138 -2.36 -19.36 14.10
CA SER A 138 -3.18 -20.42 14.72
C SER A 138 -3.77 -21.44 13.72
N HIS A 139 -3.74 -21.13 12.42
CA HIS A 139 -4.20 -22.00 11.32
C HIS A 139 -3.03 -22.63 10.54
N MET A 140 -1.79 -22.44 11.01
CA MET A 140 -0.58 -22.87 10.31
C MET A 140 0.17 -23.94 11.07
N THR A 141 0.89 -24.78 10.34
CA THR A 141 1.89 -25.68 10.94
C THR A 141 3.15 -24.91 11.32
N ALA A 142 3.97 -25.46 12.21
CA ALA A 142 5.26 -24.87 12.58
C ALA A 142 6.16 -24.61 11.36
N ALA A 143 6.21 -25.52 10.40
CA ALA A 143 6.98 -25.36 9.17
C ALA A 143 6.46 -24.22 8.27
N GLN A 144 5.14 -24.01 8.23
CA GLN A 144 4.55 -22.87 7.50
C GLN A 144 4.88 -21.55 8.18
N ILE A 145 4.86 -21.48 9.51
CA ILE A 145 5.23 -20.29 10.28
C ILE A 145 6.71 -19.98 10.05
N GLU A 146 7.60 -20.97 10.12
CA GLU A 146 9.04 -20.79 9.84
C GLU A 146 9.27 -20.24 8.42
N LYS A 147 8.59 -20.83 7.42
CA LYS A 147 8.64 -20.34 6.04
C LYS A 147 8.19 -18.88 5.93
N ALA A 148 7.08 -18.51 6.57
CA ALA A 148 6.56 -17.16 6.55
C ALA A 148 7.52 -16.14 7.21
N GLN A 149 8.16 -16.54 8.31
CA GLN A 149 9.15 -15.72 9.00
C GLN A 149 10.42 -15.53 8.16
N ASP A 150 10.88 -16.58 7.46
CA ASP A 150 12.01 -16.50 6.55
C ASP A 150 11.70 -15.58 5.36
N LEU A 151 10.52 -15.70 4.75
CA LEU A 151 10.07 -14.80 3.70
C LEU A 151 10.01 -13.34 4.20
N ALA A 152 9.46 -13.09 5.39
CA ALA A 152 9.39 -11.75 5.96
C ALA A 152 10.78 -11.14 6.20
N ARG A 153 11.74 -11.95 6.64
CA ARG A 153 13.12 -11.53 6.81
C ARG A 153 13.75 -11.13 5.48
N ARG A 154 13.70 -12.01 4.47
CA ARG A 154 14.26 -11.76 3.13
C ARG A 154 13.63 -10.55 2.46
N CYS A 155 12.30 -10.43 2.55
CA CYS A 155 11.56 -9.29 2.02
C CYS A 155 12.07 -7.96 2.62
N ARG A 156 12.33 -7.89 3.93
CA ARG A 156 12.92 -6.69 4.57
C ARG A 156 14.36 -6.44 4.13
N GLU A 157 15.19 -7.49 4.01
CA GLU A 157 16.59 -7.39 3.58
C GLU A 157 16.71 -6.83 2.16
N THR A 158 15.80 -7.21 1.27
CA THR A 158 15.72 -6.71 -0.12
C THR A 158 14.98 -5.37 -0.25
N LYS A 159 14.64 -4.72 0.88
CA LYS A 159 13.83 -3.49 0.91
C LYS A 159 12.51 -3.65 0.15
N PHE A 160 11.83 -4.74 0.41
CA PHE A 160 10.50 -5.08 -0.10
C PHE A 160 10.42 -5.38 -1.62
N LYS A 161 11.55 -5.69 -2.28
CA LYS A 161 11.58 -5.97 -3.72
C LYS A 161 11.41 -7.44 -4.07
N GLU A 162 11.67 -8.35 -3.14
CA GLU A 162 11.60 -9.81 -3.32
C GLU A 162 10.81 -10.41 -2.16
N CYS A 163 9.48 -10.24 -2.22
CA CYS A 163 8.59 -10.62 -1.13
C CYS A 163 7.67 -11.80 -1.45
N ASP A 164 7.61 -12.25 -2.70
CA ASP A 164 6.72 -13.34 -3.17
C ASP A 164 7.49 -14.60 -3.51
#